data_d94b7a3e85537c5b4ccfc5a39e44f346
#
_entry.id   d94b7a3e85537c5b4ccfc5a39e44f346
#
_cell.length_a   1.000
_cell.length_b   1.000
_cell.length_c   1.000
_cell.angle_alpha   90.00
_cell.angle_beta   90.00
_cell.angle_gamma   90.00
#
_symmetry.space_group_name_H-M   'P 1'
#
loop_
_entity.id
_entity.type
_entity.pdbx_description
1 polymer ?
#
loop_
_entity_poly.entity_id
_entity_poly.type
_entity_poly.pdbx_seq_one_letter_code
_entity_poly.pdbx_strand_id
1 'polypeptide(L)'
;MVRKRKLGASASCEAEDANCAENAIDRFSNLPDEVAHRILSFLSFKDLTRVGAVSKRCRQFHLSVPVVSFDYSSCKPRGVTNQKIVKLMSSLDRYLRYRGDHRMQVFSINWSCFGSEQASKFFRVITWIVNAVRCNVEVLDLRLACDFLALPSCVFLSKSLQSLSVHLTWMILEAPSVSFSSNLCYLKLEKVTIVDERFFK
;
A
#
# COMPACT_ATOMS: atom_id res chain seq x y z
N MET A 1 -4.92 -56.17 53.71
CA MET A 1 -5.31 -56.70 52.41
C MET A 1 -6.08 -55.66 51.70
N VAL A 2 -5.51 -54.97 50.75
CA VAL A 2 -6.20 -53.89 49.94
C VAL A 2 -6.16 -54.33 48.48
N ARG A 3 -7.34 -54.57 47.90
CA ARG A 3 -7.51 -54.93 46.47
C ARG A 3 -7.41 -53.72 45.60
N LYS A 4 -6.44 -53.69 44.70
CA LYS A 4 -6.36 -52.74 43.57
C LYS A 4 -7.35 -53.14 42.49
N ARG A 5 -8.28 -52.26 42.18
CA ARG A 5 -9.12 -52.36 40.94
C ARG A 5 -8.38 -51.66 39.80
N LYS A 6 -8.13 -52.36 38.71
CA LYS A 6 -7.70 -51.82 37.44
C LYS A 6 -8.94 -51.20 36.73
N LEU A 7 -8.89 -49.93 36.44
CA LEU A 7 -9.78 -49.30 35.46
C LEU A 7 -9.16 -49.45 34.08
N GLY A 8 -9.89 -50.08 33.16
CA GLY A 8 -9.54 -50.18 31.79
C GLY A 8 -9.76 -48.80 31.08
N ALA A 9 -8.74 -48.32 30.42
CA ALA A 9 -8.82 -47.14 29.58
C ALA A 9 -9.49 -47.52 28.26
N SER A 10 -10.60 -46.85 27.90
CA SER A 10 -11.14 -46.83 26.54
C SER A 10 -10.36 -45.80 25.73
N ALA A 11 -9.45 -46.29 24.92
CA ALA A 11 -8.77 -45.51 23.90
C ALA A 11 -9.57 -45.67 22.58
N SER A 12 -10.46 -44.76 22.27
CA SER A 12 -11.07 -44.66 20.93
C SER A 12 -11.86 -43.38 20.73
N CYS A 13 -11.24 -42.20 20.80
CA CYS A 13 -11.84 -40.95 20.34
C CYS A 13 -10.83 -39.88 19.83
N GLU A 14 -9.54 -40.18 19.78
CA GLU A 14 -8.54 -39.17 19.38
C GLU A 14 -8.06 -39.28 17.93
N ALA A 15 -8.59 -40.21 17.13
CA ALA A 15 -8.12 -40.43 15.77
C ALA A 15 -8.94 -39.72 14.69
N GLU A 16 -10.11 -39.13 15.00
CA GLU A 16 -10.97 -38.48 14.01
C GLU A 16 -10.72 -36.96 13.87
N ASP A 17 -10.20 -36.31 14.90
CA ASP A 17 -9.92 -34.86 14.85
C ASP A 17 -8.63 -34.49 14.12
N ALA A 18 -7.68 -35.41 13.97
CA ALA A 18 -6.42 -35.15 13.26
C ALA A 18 -6.60 -35.14 11.72
N ASN A 19 -7.65 -35.76 11.19
CA ASN A 19 -7.88 -35.90 9.74
C ASN A 19 -8.70 -34.76 9.15
N CYS A 20 -9.32 -33.90 9.96
CA CYS A 20 -10.02 -32.71 9.49
C CYS A 20 -9.11 -31.52 9.18
N ALA A 21 -7.88 -31.50 9.74
CA ALA A 21 -6.95 -30.40 9.52
C ALA A 21 -6.15 -30.53 8.20
N GLU A 22 -6.04 -31.72 7.62
CA GLU A 22 -5.26 -31.95 6.39
C GLU A 22 -5.98 -31.60 5.09
N ASN A 23 -7.29 -31.31 5.10
CA ASN A 23 -8.08 -31.02 3.90
C ASN A 23 -8.59 -29.56 3.81
N ALA A 24 -8.02 -28.61 4.53
CA ALA A 24 -8.24 -27.21 4.25
C ALA A 24 -7.48 -26.82 2.96
N ILE A 25 -8.07 -27.16 1.81
CA ILE A 25 -7.54 -26.75 0.49
C ILE A 25 -7.41 -25.22 0.52
N ASP A 26 -6.18 -24.71 0.46
CA ASP A 26 -5.92 -23.27 0.32
C ASP A 26 -6.40 -22.81 -1.07
N ARG A 27 -7.71 -22.51 -1.15
CA ARG A 27 -8.36 -22.11 -2.39
C ARG A 27 -7.82 -20.79 -2.93
N PHE A 28 -7.35 -19.90 -2.04
CA PHE A 28 -6.85 -18.60 -2.46
C PHE A 28 -5.47 -18.71 -3.14
N SER A 29 -4.56 -19.51 -2.59
CA SER A 29 -3.23 -19.73 -3.19
C SER A 29 -3.29 -20.43 -4.56
N ASN A 30 -4.40 -21.14 -4.86
CA ASN A 30 -4.61 -21.82 -6.14
C ASN A 30 -5.30 -20.95 -7.20
N LEU A 31 -5.65 -19.68 -6.88
CA LEU A 31 -6.25 -18.79 -7.86
C LEU A 31 -5.26 -18.39 -8.94
N PRO A 32 -5.74 -18.19 -10.20
CA PRO A 32 -4.98 -17.47 -11.21
C PRO A 32 -4.58 -16.07 -10.71
N ASP A 33 -3.41 -15.60 -11.15
CA ASP A 33 -2.84 -14.33 -10.67
C ASP A 33 -3.79 -13.15 -10.88
N GLU A 34 -4.48 -13.09 -12.03
CA GLU A 34 -5.42 -12.02 -12.36
C GLU A 34 -6.60 -11.98 -11.40
N VAL A 35 -7.13 -13.16 -11.02
CA VAL A 35 -8.26 -13.26 -10.08
C VAL A 35 -7.82 -12.86 -8.68
N ALA A 36 -6.65 -13.36 -8.24
CA ALA A 36 -6.07 -12.98 -6.95
C ALA A 36 -5.80 -11.48 -6.88
N HIS A 37 -5.19 -10.88 -7.92
CA HIS A 37 -4.93 -9.44 -8.00
C HIS A 37 -6.22 -8.63 -7.98
N ARG A 38 -7.27 -9.09 -8.67
CA ARG A 38 -8.58 -8.44 -8.67
C ARG A 38 -9.18 -8.40 -7.27
N ILE A 39 -9.13 -9.51 -6.55
CA ILE A 39 -9.60 -9.59 -5.16
C ILE A 39 -8.77 -8.66 -4.26
N LEU A 40 -7.45 -8.74 -4.36
CA LEU A 40 -6.54 -7.96 -3.52
C LEU A 40 -6.62 -6.45 -3.78
N SER A 41 -6.99 -6.02 -4.99
CA SER A 41 -7.14 -4.61 -5.34
C SER A 41 -8.27 -3.89 -4.57
N PHE A 42 -9.20 -4.62 -3.98
CA PHE A 42 -10.26 -4.07 -3.12
C PHE A 42 -9.84 -3.93 -1.65
N LEU A 43 -8.70 -4.47 -1.28
CA LEU A 43 -8.26 -4.45 0.11
C LEU A 43 -7.57 -3.13 0.47
N SER A 44 -7.75 -2.71 1.71
CA SER A 44 -6.91 -1.66 2.29
C SER A 44 -5.44 -2.11 2.33
N PHE A 45 -4.48 -1.19 2.27
CA PHE A 45 -3.06 -1.53 2.37
C PHE A 45 -2.74 -2.37 3.63
N LYS A 46 -3.41 -2.08 4.74
CA LYS A 46 -3.25 -2.83 5.99
C LYS A 46 -3.68 -4.30 5.85
N ASP A 47 -4.79 -4.56 5.19
CA ASP A 47 -5.31 -5.92 5.00
C ASP A 47 -4.52 -6.65 3.91
N LEU A 48 -4.11 -5.93 2.86
CA LEU A 48 -3.19 -6.42 1.85
C LEU A 48 -1.87 -6.93 2.47
N THR A 49 -1.29 -6.20 3.44
CA THR A 49 -0.08 -6.65 4.15
C THR A 49 -0.32 -7.88 5.01
N ARG A 50 -1.51 -8.05 5.56
CA ARG A 50 -1.89 -9.26 6.34
C ARG A 50 -1.97 -10.49 5.44
N VAL A 51 -2.58 -10.35 4.25
CA VAL A 51 -2.62 -11.44 3.27
C VAL A 51 -1.20 -11.87 2.89
N GLY A 52 -0.29 -10.94 2.65
CA GLY A 52 1.10 -11.24 2.32
C GLY A 52 1.88 -12.01 3.41
N ALA A 53 1.36 -12.06 4.64
CA ALA A 53 1.96 -12.83 5.74
C ALA A 53 1.45 -14.27 5.85
N VAL A 54 0.39 -14.65 5.12
CA VAL A 54 -0.28 -15.95 5.26
C VAL A 54 0.53 -17.08 4.64
N SER A 55 1.00 -16.91 3.40
CA SER A 55 1.77 -17.94 2.69
C SER A 55 2.78 -17.33 1.72
N LYS A 56 3.72 -18.14 1.20
CA LYS A 56 4.67 -17.71 0.17
C LYS A 56 3.93 -17.23 -1.09
N ARG A 57 2.88 -17.93 -1.50
CA ARG A 57 2.06 -17.57 -2.66
C ARG A 57 1.28 -16.28 -2.45
N CYS A 58 0.65 -16.12 -1.28
CA CYS A 58 0.00 -14.87 -0.88
C CYS A 58 0.99 -13.69 -0.85
N ARG A 59 2.24 -13.93 -0.47
CA ARG A 59 3.29 -12.91 -0.51
C ARG A 59 3.65 -12.51 -1.95
N GLN A 60 3.70 -13.45 -2.88
CA GLN A 60 3.89 -13.15 -4.30
C GLN A 60 2.75 -12.26 -4.82
N PHE A 61 1.50 -12.67 -4.61
CA PHE A 61 0.33 -11.85 -4.96
C PHE A 61 0.37 -10.46 -4.34
N HIS A 62 0.67 -10.38 -3.04
CA HIS A 62 0.80 -9.10 -2.33
C HIS A 62 1.83 -8.16 -2.98
N LEU A 63 2.99 -8.67 -3.37
CA LEU A 63 4.05 -7.86 -3.97
C LEU A 63 3.78 -7.48 -5.43
N SER A 64 2.97 -8.24 -6.16
CA SER A 64 2.67 -8.02 -7.58
C SER A 64 1.32 -7.37 -7.84
N VAL A 65 0.48 -7.12 -6.81
CA VAL A 65 -0.83 -6.48 -7.00
C VAL A 65 -0.71 -5.15 -7.75
N PRO A 66 -1.50 -4.92 -8.82
CA PRO A 66 -1.34 -3.73 -9.67
C PRO A 66 -1.90 -2.44 -9.04
N VAL A 67 -2.82 -2.55 -8.08
CA VAL A 67 -3.49 -1.41 -7.45
C VAL A 67 -3.11 -1.34 -5.97
N VAL A 68 -2.55 -0.21 -5.55
CA VAL A 68 -2.14 0.03 -4.15
C VAL A 68 -2.75 1.34 -3.68
N SER A 69 -3.57 1.26 -2.64
CA SER A 69 -4.18 2.42 -2.00
C SER A 69 -3.74 2.51 -0.54
N PHE A 70 -3.04 3.58 -0.21
CA PHE A 70 -2.60 3.89 1.15
C PHE A 70 -3.41 5.05 1.71
N ASP A 71 -4.36 4.75 2.57
CA ASP A 71 -5.20 5.74 3.22
C ASP A 71 -4.90 5.83 4.71
N TYR A 72 -4.33 6.96 5.11
CA TYR A 72 -4.05 7.27 6.50
C TYR A 72 -5.31 7.56 7.31
N SER A 73 -6.36 8.13 6.68
CA SER A 73 -7.60 8.45 7.37
C SER A 73 -8.30 7.20 7.89
N SER A 74 -8.22 6.10 7.13
CA SER A 74 -8.75 4.80 7.53
C SER A 74 -8.00 4.18 8.72
N CYS A 75 -6.81 4.72 9.02
CA CYS A 75 -5.95 4.24 10.11
C CYS A 75 -6.09 5.06 11.40
N LYS A 76 -6.96 6.08 11.42
CA LYS A 76 -7.28 6.93 12.59
C LYS A 76 -8.59 6.54 13.29
N PRO A 77 -8.76 5.33 13.86
CA PRO A 77 -9.78 5.18 14.89
C PRO A 77 -9.34 6.01 16.12
N ARG A 78 -10.29 6.60 16.82
CA ARG A 78 -10.02 7.30 18.09
C ARG A 78 -9.17 6.39 18.99
N GLY A 79 -7.94 6.82 19.37
CA GLY A 79 -7.03 6.06 20.24
C GLY A 79 -5.89 5.29 19.55
N VAL A 80 -5.64 5.49 18.25
CA VAL A 80 -4.42 4.94 17.60
C VAL A 80 -3.20 5.72 18.05
N THR A 81 -2.27 5.03 18.71
CA THR A 81 -0.99 5.59 19.12
C THR A 81 -0.11 5.90 17.91
N ASN A 82 0.72 6.93 17.98
CA ASN A 82 1.72 7.27 16.95
C ASN A 82 2.57 6.06 16.53
N GLN A 83 2.83 5.12 17.44
CA GLN A 83 3.57 3.90 17.15
C GLN A 83 2.91 2.98 16.09
N LYS A 84 1.59 2.87 16.08
CA LYS A 84 0.87 2.08 15.06
C LYS A 84 0.98 2.72 13.68
N ILE A 85 0.95 4.05 13.63
CA ILE A 85 1.13 4.83 12.40
C ILE A 85 2.53 4.63 11.84
N VAL A 86 3.57 4.76 12.68
CA VAL A 86 4.97 4.54 12.31
C VAL A 86 5.18 3.10 11.77
N LYS A 87 4.57 2.10 12.40
CA LYS A 87 4.63 0.71 11.93
C LYS A 87 3.99 0.55 10.54
N LEU A 88 2.86 1.20 10.29
CA LEU A 88 2.17 1.13 8.99
C LEU A 88 2.99 1.84 7.89
N MET A 89 3.57 3.01 8.18
CA MET A 89 4.48 3.70 7.27
C MET A 89 5.70 2.84 6.93
N SER A 90 6.32 2.24 7.94
CA SER A 90 7.46 1.33 7.75
C SER A 90 7.08 0.05 6.99
N SER A 91 5.80 -0.35 7.04
CA SER A 91 5.30 -1.46 6.22
C SER A 91 5.19 -1.05 4.76
N LEU A 92 4.77 0.19 4.46
CA LEU A 92 4.72 0.71 3.09
C LEU A 92 6.15 0.90 2.52
N ASP A 93 7.09 1.44 3.34
CA ASP A 93 8.50 1.56 2.93
C ASP A 93 9.06 0.20 2.49
N ARG A 94 8.83 -0.83 3.31
CA ARG A 94 9.27 -2.20 3.01
C ARG A 94 8.57 -2.78 1.80
N TYR A 95 7.26 -2.59 1.70
CA TYR A 95 6.47 -3.07 0.58
C TYR A 95 7.00 -2.53 -0.75
N LEU A 96 7.17 -1.22 -0.86
CA LEU A 96 7.67 -0.59 -2.08
C LEU A 96 9.11 -1.01 -2.42
N ARG A 97 9.93 -1.26 -1.40
CA ARG A 97 11.29 -1.79 -1.57
C ARG A 97 11.30 -3.24 -2.09
N TYR A 98 10.44 -4.10 -1.53
CA TYR A 98 10.43 -5.53 -1.87
C TYR A 98 9.58 -5.85 -3.09
N ARG A 99 8.76 -4.91 -3.55
CA ARG A 99 7.97 -5.08 -4.77
C ARG A 99 8.86 -5.30 -6.02
N GLY A 100 10.09 -4.79 -6.02
CA GLY A 100 10.98 -4.84 -7.19
C GLY A 100 10.40 -4.07 -8.37
N ASP A 101 10.49 -4.67 -9.56
CA ASP A 101 10.06 -4.05 -10.83
C ASP A 101 8.63 -4.48 -11.25
N HIS A 102 7.86 -5.09 -10.34
CA HIS A 102 6.46 -5.42 -10.64
C HIS A 102 5.68 -4.15 -10.99
N ARG A 103 5.08 -4.14 -12.20
CA ARG A 103 4.31 -3.01 -12.71
C ARG A 103 3.20 -2.62 -11.74
N MET A 104 3.04 -1.32 -11.55
CA MET A 104 1.99 -0.73 -10.74
C MET A 104 1.05 0.07 -11.65
N GLN A 105 -0.23 -0.29 -11.70
CA GLN A 105 -1.19 0.47 -12.48
C GLN A 105 -1.66 1.71 -11.72
N VAL A 106 -2.06 1.53 -10.47
CA VAL A 106 -2.59 2.61 -9.65
C VAL A 106 -1.86 2.69 -8.32
N PHE A 107 -1.40 3.88 -8.00
CA PHE A 107 -0.91 4.20 -6.66
C PHE A 107 -1.64 5.41 -6.10
N SER A 108 -2.39 5.22 -5.03
CA SER A 108 -3.08 6.31 -4.36
C SER A 108 -2.61 6.48 -2.92
N ILE A 109 -2.38 7.74 -2.53
CA ILE A 109 -2.00 8.13 -1.17
C ILE A 109 -3.01 9.14 -0.66
N ASN A 110 -3.64 8.85 0.48
CA ASN A 110 -4.37 9.82 1.26
C ASN A 110 -3.65 10.01 2.61
N TRP A 111 -2.95 11.14 2.75
CA TRP A 111 -2.06 11.36 3.88
C TRP A 111 -2.16 12.77 4.44
N SER A 112 -2.13 12.88 5.77
CA SER A 112 -2.05 14.18 6.47
C SER A 112 -0.76 14.28 7.29
N CYS A 113 0.03 15.31 7.02
CA CYS A 113 1.31 15.58 7.66
C CYS A 113 1.21 16.74 8.65
N PHE A 114 0.33 16.67 9.66
CA PHE A 114 0.29 17.69 10.68
C PHE A 114 1.19 17.34 11.88
N GLY A 115 1.83 18.34 12.47
CA GLY A 115 2.60 18.24 13.71
C GLY A 115 4.11 18.34 13.54
N SER A 116 4.83 18.21 14.65
CA SER A 116 6.28 18.52 14.79
C SER A 116 7.23 17.65 13.95
N GLU A 117 6.77 16.50 13.43
CA GLU A 117 7.60 15.59 12.60
C GLU A 117 7.29 15.71 11.11
N GLN A 118 6.79 16.84 10.67
CA GLN A 118 6.28 17.07 9.32
C GLN A 118 7.32 16.79 8.22
N ALA A 119 8.54 17.29 8.39
CA ALA A 119 9.60 17.15 7.39
C ALA A 119 9.97 15.68 7.14
N SER A 120 10.09 14.86 8.20
CA SER A 120 10.46 13.45 8.05
C SER A 120 9.35 12.62 7.39
N LYS A 121 8.08 12.95 7.70
CA LYS A 121 6.91 12.32 7.08
C LYS A 121 6.78 12.70 5.62
N PHE A 122 7.03 13.95 5.30
CA PHE A 122 7.02 14.47 3.95
C PHE A 122 8.08 13.78 3.07
N PHE A 123 9.31 13.67 3.55
CA PHE A 123 10.38 12.97 2.84
C PHE A 123 10.01 11.52 2.49
N ARG A 124 9.30 10.83 3.39
CA ARG A 124 8.79 9.47 3.11
C ARG A 124 7.76 9.47 1.98
N VAL A 125 6.82 10.42 1.96
CA VAL A 125 5.83 10.53 0.88
C VAL A 125 6.52 10.73 -0.47
N ILE A 126 7.52 11.62 -0.54
CA ILE A 126 8.33 11.81 -1.75
C ILE A 126 9.01 10.50 -2.16
N THR A 127 9.59 9.78 -1.21
CA THR A 127 10.22 8.48 -1.48
C THR A 127 9.23 7.45 -2.02
N TRP A 128 7.99 7.42 -1.51
CA TRP A 128 6.94 6.53 -2.01
C TRP A 128 6.53 6.87 -3.44
N ILE A 129 6.40 8.17 -3.74
CA ILE A 129 6.11 8.66 -5.10
C ILE A 129 7.22 8.23 -6.08
N VAL A 130 8.49 8.44 -5.71
CA VAL A 130 9.65 8.03 -6.53
C VAL A 130 9.64 6.52 -6.78
N ASN A 131 9.36 5.71 -5.75
CA ASN A 131 9.27 4.25 -5.92
C ASN A 131 8.08 3.83 -6.79
N ALA A 132 6.92 4.49 -6.69
CA ALA A 132 5.78 4.22 -7.56
C ALA A 132 6.10 4.52 -9.03
N VAL A 133 6.77 5.64 -9.31
CA VAL A 133 7.24 5.99 -10.66
C VAL A 133 8.23 4.94 -11.18
N ARG A 134 9.15 4.48 -10.33
CA ARG A 134 10.09 3.41 -10.67
C ARG A 134 9.38 2.09 -11.02
N CYS A 135 8.23 1.80 -10.39
CA CYS A 135 7.38 0.65 -10.72
C CYS A 135 6.48 0.89 -11.95
N ASN A 136 6.77 1.89 -12.78
CA ASN A 136 6.01 2.23 -13.99
C ASN A 136 4.52 2.49 -13.71
N VAL A 137 4.21 3.31 -12.70
CA VAL A 137 2.84 3.68 -12.35
C VAL A 137 2.15 4.40 -13.52
N GLU A 138 0.88 4.04 -13.75
CA GLU A 138 0.05 4.66 -14.80
C GLU A 138 -0.88 5.74 -14.22
N VAL A 139 -1.41 5.52 -13.03
CA VAL A 139 -2.31 6.45 -12.35
C VAL A 139 -1.75 6.76 -10.96
N LEU A 140 -1.49 8.04 -10.71
CA LEU A 140 -1.00 8.55 -9.43
C LEU A 140 -2.04 9.50 -8.83
N ASP A 141 -2.64 9.11 -7.69
CA ASP A 141 -3.61 9.94 -6.95
C ASP A 141 -3.02 10.32 -5.59
N LEU A 142 -2.77 11.61 -5.40
CA LEU A 142 -2.14 12.18 -4.23
C LEU A 142 -3.10 13.12 -3.50
N ARG A 143 -3.59 12.71 -2.34
CA ARG A 143 -4.40 13.54 -1.43
C ARG A 143 -3.57 13.83 -0.19
N LEU A 144 -2.95 14.99 -0.17
CA LEU A 144 -1.97 15.34 0.84
C LEU A 144 -2.40 16.60 1.58
N ALA A 145 -2.45 16.51 2.91
CA ALA A 145 -2.61 17.67 3.77
C ALA A 145 -1.27 17.92 4.47
N CYS A 146 -0.46 18.78 3.88
CA CYS A 146 0.86 19.20 4.33
C CYS A 146 1.07 20.66 3.90
N ASP A 147 2.04 21.40 4.45
CA ASP A 147 2.17 22.85 4.19
C ASP A 147 2.87 23.17 2.85
N PHE A 148 3.58 22.23 2.28
CA PHE A 148 4.36 22.40 1.07
C PHE A 148 4.56 21.08 0.33
N LEU A 149 4.50 21.07 -1.00
CA LEU A 149 4.80 19.92 -1.84
C LEU A 149 5.59 20.31 -3.08
N ALA A 150 6.82 19.86 -3.16
CA ALA A 150 7.57 19.79 -4.40
C ALA A 150 7.47 18.36 -4.96
N LEU A 151 6.79 18.20 -6.09
CA LEU A 151 6.75 16.89 -6.75
C LEU A 151 8.13 16.58 -7.36
N PRO A 152 8.62 15.33 -7.19
CA PRO A 152 9.89 14.94 -7.79
C PRO A 152 9.83 15.03 -9.32
N SER A 153 10.89 15.51 -9.96
CA SER A 153 10.97 15.66 -11.42
C SER A 153 10.69 14.36 -12.18
N CYS A 154 10.98 13.20 -11.59
CA CYS A 154 10.71 11.89 -12.20
C CYS A 154 9.22 11.66 -12.49
N VAL A 155 8.29 12.32 -11.78
CA VAL A 155 6.83 12.25 -12.05
C VAL A 155 6.55 12.81 -13.43
N PHE A 156 7.15 13.96 -13.77
CA PHE A 156 6.93 14.67 -15.04
C PHE A 156 7.74 14.08 -16.19
N LEU A 157 8.79 13.31 -15.90
CA LEU A 157 9.61 12.61 -16.88
C LEU A 157 9.16 11.15 -17.09
N SER A 158 8.13 10.71 -16.37
CA SER A 158 7.64 9.33 -16.45
C SER A 158 6.96 9.08 -17.79
N LYS A 159 7.41 8.04 -18.50
CA LYS A 159 6.78 7.59 -19.74
C LYS A 159 5.56 6.71 -19.52
N SER A 160 5.40 6.14 -18.32
CA SER A 160 4.29 5.27 -17.96
C SER A 160 3.10 6.03 -17.38
N LEU A 161 3.32 7.20 -16.79
CA LEU A 161 2.28 7.96 -16.11
C LEU A 161 1.32 8.59 -17.12
N GLN A 162 0.05 8.19 -17.04
CA GLN A 162 -1.04 8.66 -17.89
C GLN A 162 -2.01 9.60 -17.15
N SER A 163 -2.15 9.41 -15.84
CA SER A 163 -3.06 10.19 -15.01
C SER A 163 -2.38 10.63 -13.71
N LEU A 164 -2.39 11.93 -13.46
CA LEU A 164 -1.92 12.54 -12.22
C LEU A 164 -3.04 13.36 -11.58
N SER A 165 -3.45 12.96 -10.37
CA SER A 165 -4.38 13.72 -9.54
C SER A 165 -3.66 14.17 -8.27
N VAL A 166 -3.68 15.48 -8.01
CA VAL A 166 -3.07 16.10 -6.83
C VAL A 166 -4.13 16.95 -6.13
N HIS A 167 -4.49 16.52 -4.93
CA HIS A 167 -5.37 17.27 -4.05
C HIS A 167 -4.57 17.71 -2.81
N LEU A 168 -4.38 19.01 -2.68
CA LEU A 168 -3.66 19.61 -1.55
C LEU A 168 -4.61 20.45 -0.70
N THR A 169 -4.28 20.64 0.57
CA THR A 169 -5.08 21.49 1.46
C THR A 169 -4.39 22.85 1.60
N TRP A 170 -4.71 23.78 0.69
CA TRP A 170 -4.20 25.18 0.71
C TRP A 170 -2.68 25.32 0.54
N MET A 171 -2.10 24.60 -0.39
CA MET A 171 -0.67 24.48 -0.51
C MET A 171 -0.12 24.99 -1.83
N ILE A 172 1.18 25.31 -1.74
CA ILE A 172 1.99 25.70 -2.90
C ILE A 172 2.51 24.43 -3.57
N LEU A 173 2.18 24.25 -4.84
CA LEU A 173 2.81 23.29 -5.72
C LEU A 173 3.91 23.99 -6.52
N GLU A 174 5.16 23.58 -6.30
CA GLU A 174 6.27 24.08 -7.11
C GLU A 174 6.29 23.41 -8.49
N ALA A 175 6.46 24.22 -9.52
CA ALA A 175 6.68 23.74 -10.87
C ALA A 175 8.05 23.06 -10.96
N PRO A 176 8.17 21.92 -11.65
CA PRO A 176 9.47 21.32 -11.89
C PRO A 176 10.32 22.21 -12.82
N SER A 177 11.63 22.22 -12.57
CA SER A 177 12.59 22.95 -13.41
C SER A 177 12.84 22.28 -14.78
N VAL A 178 12.11 21.20 -15.08
CA VAL A 178 12.29 20.37 -16.28
C VAL A 178 11.12 20.53 -17.24
N SER A 179 11.39 20.49 -18.53
CA SER A 179 10.36 20.40 -19.55
C SER A 179 9.62 19.07 -19.42
N PHE A 180 8.29 19.13 -19.55
CA PHE A 180 7.45 17.93 -19.48
C PHE A 180 7.77 17.00 -20.66
N SER A 181 8.16 15.78 -20.36
CA SER A 181 8.34 14.70 -21.34
C SER A 181 7.54 13.49 -20.90
N SER A 182 6.26 13.67 -20.61
CA SER A 182 5.41 12.60 -20.09
C SER A 182 4.30 12.25 -21.06
N ASN A 183 3.82 11.02 -21.01
CA ASN A 183 2.60 10.58 -21.69
C ASN A 183 1.33 10.95 -20.89
N LEU A 184 1.39 12.02 -20.11
CA LEU A 184 0.31 12.45 -19.24
C LEU A 184 -0.89 12.91 -20.05
N CYS A 185 -1.99 12.16 -19.98
CA CYS A 185 -3.25 12.44 -20.66
C CYS A 185 -4.25 13.16 -19.76
N TYR A 186 -4.12 12.99 -18.44
CA TYR A 186 -5.04 13.54 -17.47
C TYR A 186 -4.29 14.18 -16.30
N LEU A 187 -4.53 15.47 -16.08
CA LEU A 187 -4.00 16.22 -14.93
C LEU A 187 -5.16 16.85 -14.15
N LYS A 188 -5.29 16.48 -12.88
CA LYS A 188 -6.25 17.06 -11.96
C LYS A 188 -5.54 17.71 -10.78
N LEU A 189 -5.72 19.01 -10.63
CA LEU A 189 -5.17 19.80 -9.53
C LEU A 189 -6.31 20.39 -8.71
N GLU A 190 -6.42 20.03 -7.45
CA GLU A 190 -7.48 20.52 -6.56
C GLU A 190 -6.86 21.18 -5.32
N LYS A 191 -7.34 22.39 -5.00
CA LYS A 191 -6.89 23.20 -3.85
C LYS A 191 -5.37 23.44 -3.83
N VAL A 192 -4.81 23.65 -5.03
CA VAL A 192 -3.39 23.88 -5.26
C VAL A 192 -3.18 25.36 -5.56
N THR A 193 -2.21 25.98 -4.92
CA THR A 193 -1.70 27.30 -5.29
C THR A 193 -0.44 27.10 -6.15
N ILE A 194 -0.47 27.56 -7.39
CA ILE A 194 0.68 27.51 -8.30
C ILE A 194 1.33 28.90 -8.31
N VAL A 195 2.59 28.96 -7.92
CA VAL A 195 3.33 30.24 -7.84
C VAL A 195 4.08 30.54 -9.15
N ASP A 196 4.31 29.52 -9.98
CA ASP A 196 5.14 29.66 -11.17
C ASP A 196 4.32 29.46 -12.44
N GLU A 197 4.30 30.48 -13.33
CA GLU A 197 3.62 30.43 -14.63
C GLU A 197 4.20 29.36 -15.58
N ARG A 198 5.41 28.87 -15.31
CA ARG A 198 6.07 27.82 -16.10
C ARG A 198 5.34 26.47 -16.04
N PHE A 199 4.42 26.30 -15.11
CA PHE A 199 3.64 25.06 -14.98
C PHE A 199 2.71 24.80 -16.18
N PHE A 200 2.37 25.84 -16.95
CA PHE A 200 1.43 25.77 -18.07
C PHE A 200 2.07 26.00 -19.45
N LYS A 201 3.38 26.05 -19.50
CA LYS A 201 4.15 26.15 -20.76
C LYS A 201 4.77 24.82 -21.11
#